data_9a61f7c858e27c983c7e214c6982179d
#
_entry.id   9a61f7c858e27c983c7e214c6982179d
#
_cell.length_a   1.000
_cell.length_b   1.000
_cell.length_c   1.000
_cell.angle_alpha   90.00
_cell.angle_beta   90.00
_cell.angle_gamma   90.00
#
_symmetry.space_group_name_H-M   'P 1'
#
loop_
_entity.id
_entity.type
_entity.pdbx_description
1 polymer ?
#
loop_
_entity_poly.entity_id
_entity_poly.type
_entity_poly.pdbx_seq_one_letter_code
_entity_poly.pdbx_strand_id
1 'polypeptide(L)'
;MFVSLPFEATAHPANRGSPVQHVQNTLLLSEHPQSLRGLLRATMPSLGLQILGIGLAVLGWIGTILICMMPMWKVSAFIGNNIVVAQTIWEGLWMSCVVQSTGQMQCKVYDSLLALPTDLQAARAMTVIAILFSLFGILLSVVGGKCTTCIGDKGAKARVAITAGIFFFLSGALCLVTVSLPANTIIKDFYNPVVPDSQRRELGACLYVGWGASGLLLIGGALLGCQCPSRENRYNGPKYSPKSTSPTKEFV
;
A
#
# COMPACT_ATOMS: atom_id res chain seq x y z
N MET A 1 -7.52 -30.47 37.05
CA MET A 1 -7.20 -31.88 36.74
C MET A 1 -6.08 -31.82 35.71
N PHE A 2 -4.83 -31.80 36.23
CA PHE A 2 -3.59 -31.69 35.43
C PHE A 2 -3.17 -33.11 35.02
N VAL A 3 -3.01 -33.35 33.73
CA VAL A 3 -2.37 -34.55 33.19
C VAL A 3 -1.00 -34.15 32.67
N SER A 4 0.03 -34.47 33.42
CA SER A 4 1.42 -34.42 33.03
C SER A 4 1.80 -35.67 32.25
N LEU A 5 2.32 -35.51 31.02
CA LEU A 5 2.95 -36.59 30.26
C LEU A 5 4.47 -36.44 30.34
N PRO A 6 5.23 -37.51 30.51
CA PRO A 6 6.68 -37.46 30.64
C PRO A 6 7.34 -37.37 29.24
N PHE A 7 8.35 -36.51 29.16
CA PHE A 7 9.23 -36.35 27.99
C PHE A 7 10.33 -37.41 28.06
N GLU A 8 10.30 -38.36 27.19
CA GLU A 8 11.32 -39.41 27.03
C GLU A 8 12.39 -38.94 26.03
N ALA A 9 13.59 -38.70 26.54
CA ALA A 9 14.75 -38.30 25.76
C ALA A 9 15.44 -39.53 25.15
N THR A 10 15.24 -39.77 23.86
CA THR A 10 16.06 -40.68 23.07
C THR A 10 17.19 -39.93 22.41
N ALA A 11 18.42 -40.16 22.91
CA ALA A 11 19.66 -39.71 22.32
C ALA A 11 19.92 -40.45 21.01
N HIS A 12 20.08 -39.71 19.90
CA HIS A 12 20.59 -40.21 18.62
C HIS A 12 22.00 -39.63 18.36
N PRO A 13 22.96 -40.42 17.83
CA PRO A 13 24.37 -40.05 17.78
C PRO A 13 24.67 -38.97 16.76
N ALA A 14 25.60 -38.10 17.13
CA ALA A 14 26.18 -37.05 16.31
C ALA A 14 26.87 -37.60 15.06
N ASN A 15 26.29 -37.34 13.89
CA ASN A 15 26.98 -37.51 12.62
C ASN A 15 27.81 -36.25 12.33
N ARG A 16 29.14 -36.36 12.46
CA ARG A 16 30.11 -35.33 12.07
C ARG A 16 30.16 -35.24 10.56
N GLY A 17 29.32 -34.39 9.97
CA GLY A 17 29.48 -33.94 8.60
C GLY A 17 30.76 -33.13 8.44
N SER A 18 31.62 -33.53 7.51
CA SER A 18 32.93 -32.92 7.24
C SER A 18 32.80 -31.45 6.81
N PRO A 19 33.77 -30.57 7.15
CA PRO A 19 33.71 -29.12 6.88
C PRO A 19 33.66 -28.74 5.39
N VAL A 20 33.87 -29.68 4.48
CA VAL A 20 33.87 -29.45 3.03
C VAL A 20 32.46 -29.24 2.45
N GLN A 21 31.39 -29.81 3.07
CA GLN A 21 30.02 -29.60 2.60
C GLN A 21 29.42 -28.24 2.97
N HIS A 22 29.93 -27.62 4.05
CA HIS A 22 29.45 -26.30 4.46
C HIS A 22 29.96 -25.18 3.54
N VAL A 23 31.16 -25.34 2.98
CA VAL A 23 31.75 -24.36 2.03
C VAL A 23 31.07 -24.45 0.65
N GLN A 24 30.67 -25.66 0.21
CA GLN A 24 29.95 -25.81 -1.05
C GLN A 24 28.55 -25.24 -1.03
N ASN A 25 27.81 -25.32 0.09
CA ASN A 25 26.48 -24.71 0.20
C ASN A 25 26.52 -23.19 0.30
N THR A 26 27.63 -22.61 0.84
CA THR A 26 27.80 -21.14 0.88
C THR A 26 28.17 -20.57 -0.48
N LEU A 27 28.86 -21.33 -1.33
CA LEU A 27 29.20 -20.93 -2.71
C LEU A 27 28.01 -21.02 -3.67
N LEU A 28 27.05 -21.94 -3.45
CA LEU A 28 25.83 -22.06 -4.28
C LEU A 28 24.81 -20.94 -4.02
N LEU A 29 24.86 -20.25 -2.88
CA LEU A 29 24.04 -19.09 -2.59
C LEU A 29 24.58 -17.78 -3.18
N SER A 30 25.83 -17.78 -3.66
CA SER A 30 26.47 -16.61 -4.29
C SER A 30 26.19 -16.47 -5.80
N GLU A 31 25.69 -17.50 -6.45
CA GLU A 31 25.48 -17.49 -7.92
C GLU A 31 24.06 -17.13 -8.37
N HIS A 32 23.15 -16.74 -7.47
CA HIS A 32 21.75 -16.48 -7.82
C HIS A 32 21.30 -15.00 -7.93
N PRO A 33 22.16 -13.98 -8.14
CA PRO A 33 21.68 -12.66 -8.49
C PRO A 33 21.26 -12.52 -9.96
N GLN A 34 21.67 -13.46 -10.81
CA GLN A 34 21.33 -13.43 -12.25
C GLN A 34 19.91 -13.93 -12.54
N SER A 35 19.42 -14.90 -11.79
CA SER A 35 18.07 -15.45 -11.96
C SER A 35 16.99 -14.44 -11.52
N LEU A 36 17.19 -13.72 -10.42
CA LEU A 36 16.29 -12.67 -10.00
C LEU A 36 16.28 -11.48 -10.98
N ARG A 37 17.47 -11.12 -11.51
CA ARG A 37 17.60 -10.10 -12.56
C ARG A 37 17.01 -10.58 -13.89
N GLY A 38 17.06 -11.88 -14.20
CA GLY A 38 16.42 -12.48 -15.35
C GLY A 38 14.89 -12.46 -15.23
N LEU A 39 14.36 -12.78 -14.05
CA LEU A 39 12.91 -12.72 -13.77
C LEU A 39 12.38 -11.28 -13.82
N LEU A 40 13.14 -10.32 -13.31
CA LEU A 40 12.83 -8.89 -13.42
C LEU A 40 13.02 -8.33 -14.85
N ARG A 41 13.84 -8.98 -15.67
CA ARG A 41 14.11 -8.58 -17.07
C ARG A 41 13.12 -9.17 -18.07
N ALA A 42 12.40 -10.22 -17.70
CA ALA A 42 11.42 -10.91 -18.57
C ALA A 42 10.04 -10.26 -18.57
N THR A 43 9.75 -9.31 -17.69
CA THR A 43 8.51 -8.53 -17.73
C THR A 43 8.69 -7.34 -18.67
N MET A 44 8.64 -7.57 -19.98
CA MET A 44 8.13 -6.53 -20.88
C MET A 44 6.84 -6.03 -20.24
N PRO A 45 6.67 -4.72 -19.96
CA PRO A 45 5.43 -4.25 -19.34
C PRO A 45 4.30 -4.55 -20.30
N SER A 46 3.66 -5.70 -20.11
CA SER A 46 2.47 -6.05 -20.83
C SER A 46 1.43 -4.97 -20.51
N LEU A 47 0.70 -4.50 -21.50
CA LEU A 47 -0.40 -3.55 -21.31
C LEU A 47 -1.32 -4.00 -20.17
N GLY A 48 -1.51 -5.32 -20.02
CA GLY A 48 -2.28 -5.93 -18.94
C GLY A 48 -1.75 -5.64 -17.55
N LEU A 49 -0.42 -5.66 -17.34
CA LEU A 49 0.18 -5.38 -16.03
C LEU A 49 -0.01 -3.91 -15.63
N GLN A 50 0.05 -2.99 -16.59
CA GLN A 50 -0.22 -1.57 -16.37
C GLN A 50 -1.69 -1.33 -15.99
N ILE A 51 -2.63 -1.94 -16.72
CA ILE A 51 -4.06 -1.85 -16.43
C ILE A 51 -4.37 -2.44 -15.06
N LEU A 52 -3.79 -3.60 -14.74
CA LEU A 52 -3.93 -4.24 -13.43
C LEU A 52 -3.43 -3.33 -12.30
N GLY A 53 -2.23 -2.73 -12.45
CA GLY A 53 -1.66 -1.81 -11.47
C GLY A 53 -2.53 -0.58 -11.24
N ILE A 54 -3.07 0.03 -12.29
CA ILE A 54 -4.00 1.16 -12.19
C ILE A 54 -5.31 0.71 -11.53
N GLY A 55 -5.87 -0.43 -11.93
CA GLY A 55 -7.11 -0.96 -11.34
C GLY A 55 -6.99 -1.19 -9.84
N LEU A 56 -5.89 -1.82 -9.38
CA LEU A 56 -5.62 -2.02 -7.95
C LEU A 56 -5.46 -0.69 -7.20
N ALA A 57 -4.74 0.27 -7.79
CA ALA A 57 -4.56 1.59 -7.20
C ALA A 57 -5.88 2.37 -7.06
N VAL A 58 -6.75 2.30 -8.06
CA VAL A 58 -8.10 2.92 -8.01
C VAL A 58 -8.97 2.27 -6.94
N LEU A 59 -8.95 0.93 -6.82
CA LEU A 59 -9.67 0.23 -5.75
C LEU A 59 -9.13 0.63 -4.37
N GLY A 60 -7.83 0.74 -4.21
CA GLY A 60 -7.19 1.22 -2.98
C GLY A 60 -7.59 2.67 -2.66
N TRP A 61 -7.64 3.54 -3.66
CA TRP A 61 -8.10 4.92 -3.49
C TRP A 61 -9.56 5.01 -3.03
N ILE A 62 -10.45 4.23 -3.64
CA ILE A 62 -11.86 4.13 -3.21
C ILE A 62 -11.92 3.65 -1.76
N GLY A 63 -11.14 2.62 -1.39
CA GLY A 63 -11.03 2.13 -0.02
C GLY A 63 -10.57 3.23 0.96
N THR A 64 -9.61 4.06 0.57
CA THR A 64 -9.12 5.19 1.39
C THR A 64 -10.21 6.26 1.59
N ILE A 65 -11.03 6.53 0.58
CA ILE A 65 -12.19 7.42 0.70
C ILE A 65 -13.24 6.81 1.65
N LEU A 66 -13.52 5.53 1.51
CA LEU A 66 -14.49 4.84 2.37
C LEU A 66 -14.10 4.94 3.85
N ILE A 67 -12.84 4.64 4.20
CA ILE A 67 -12.39 4.77 5.60
C ILE A 67 -12.38 6.23 6.08
N CYS A 68 -12.20 7.19 5.18
CA CYS A 68 -12.31 8.60 5.52
C CYS A 68 -13.74 8.98 5.92
N MET A 69 -14.74 8.46 5.23
CA MET A 69 -16.15 8.82 5.43
C MET A 69 -16.82 8.04 6.56
N MET A 70 -16.40 6.80 6.82
CA MET A 70 -17.07 5.92 7.79
C MET A 70 -16.68 6.24 9.23
N PRO A 71 -17.66 6.32 10.18
CA PRO A 71 -17.40 6.54 11.61
C PRO A 71 -17.08 5.23 12.35
N MET A 72 -16.24 4.37 11.79
CA MET A 72 -15.96 3.03 12.33
C MET A 72 -14.46 2.82 12.59
N TRP A 73 -13.78 3.84 13.13
CA TRP A 73 -12.36 3.74 13.47
C TRP A 73 -12.13 3.11 14.83
N LYS A 74 -12.90 3.55 15.83
CA LYS A 74 -12.89 2.99 17.19
C LYS A 74 -14.31 2.62 17.59
N VAL A 75 -14.43 1.50 18.27
CA VAL A 75 -15.70 1.01 18.79
C VAL A 75 -15.55 0.82 20.29
N SER A 76 -16.42 1.42 21.07
CA SER A 76 -16.51 1.18 22.50
C SER A 76 -17.86 0.52 22.80
N ALA A 77 -17.83 -0.73 23.28
CA ALA A 77 -19.02 -1.38 23.79
C ALA A 77 -19.11 -1.10 25.29
N PHE A 78 -20.09 -0.30 25.69
CA PHE A 78 -20.36 -0.04 27.09
C PHE A 78 -21.19 -1.21 27.66
N ILE A 79 -20.53 -2.21 28.20
CA ILE A 79 -21.18 -3.23 29.02
C ILE A 79 -21.17 -2.68 30.45
N GLY A 80 -22.08 -1.73 30.74
CA GLY A 80 -22.36 -1.35 32.10
C GLY A 80 -22.94 -2.55 32.87
N ASN A 81 -22.65 -2.66 34.17
CA ASN A 81 -23.21 -3.70 35.05
C ASN A 81 -24.76 -3.69 35.06
N ASN A 82 -25.39 -2.68 34.49
CA ASN A 82 -26.83 -2.59 34.25
C ASN A 82 -27.13 -2.89 32.79
N ILE A 83 -27.63 -4.06 32.50
CA ILE A 83 -28.04 -4.57 31.17
C ILE A 83 -29.03 -3.62 30.43
N VAL A 84 -29.61 -2.65 31.13
CA VAL A 84 -30.67 -1.76 30.62
C VAL A 84 -30.14 -0.65 29.71
N VAL A 85 -28.82 -0.34 29.69
CA VAL A 85 -28.25 0.77 28.90
C VAL A 85 -26.98 0.31 28.16
N ALA A 86 -27.09 -0.72 27.36
CA ALA A 86 -26.02 -1.09 26.45
C ALA A 86 -25.96 -0.05 25.31
N GLN A 87 -24.96 0.83 25.35
CA GLN A 87 -24.68 1.79 24.28
C GLN A 87 -23.36 1.43 23.61
N THR A 88 -23.39 1.31 22.29
CA THR A 88 -22.18 1.15 21.49
C THR A 88 -21.83 2.50 20.86
N ILE A 89 -20.64 3.03 21.16
CA ILE A 89 -20.13 4.29 20.63
C ILE A 89 -19.17 3.96 19.49
N TRP A 90 -19.42 4.54 18.34
CA TRP A 90 -18.59 4.48 17.15
C TRP A 90 -17.91 5.83 16.94
N GLU A 91 -16.58 5.83 16.90
CA GLU A 91 -15.81 7.05 16.66
C GLU A 91 -15.16 6.97 15.27
N GLY A 92 -15.37 8.03 14.47
CA GLY A 92 -14.76 8.21 13.17
C GLY A 92 -13.89 9.45 13.08
N LEU A 93 -13.43 9.78 11.89
CA LEU A 93 -12.60 10.97 11.65
C LEU A 93 -13.42 12.27 11.68
N TRP A 94 -14.72 12.22 11.34
CA TRP A 94 -15.56 13.42 11.18
C TRP A 94 -16.72 13.48 12.15
N MET A 95 -17.18 12.34 12.59
CA MET A 95 -18.36 12.22 13.44
C MET A 95 -18.23 11.06 14.43
N SER A 96 -18.95 11.12 15.52
CA SER A 96 -19.19 10.03 16.45
C SER A 96 -20.65 9.62 16.38
N CYS A 97 -20.90 8.32 16.43
CA CYS A 97 -22.24 7.75 16.40
C CYS A 97 -22.46 6.90 17.65
N VAL A 98 -23.63 7.01 18.25
CA VAL A 98 -24.06 6.24 19.41
C VAL A 98 -25.23 5.36 18.99
N VAL A 99 -25.08 4.07 19.18
CA VAL A 99 -26.18 3.12 19.01
C VAL A 99 -26.77 2.82 20.37
N GLN A 100 -28.04 3.13 20.56
CA GLN A 100 -28.76 2.85 21.78
C GLN A 100 -29.36 1.44 21.75
N SER A 101 -29.76 0.92 22.92
CA SER A 101 -30.42 -0.37 23.06
C SER A 101 -31.70 -0.52 22.22
N THR A 102 -32.33 0.59 21.83
CA THR A 102 -33.48 0.63 20.92
C THR A 102 -33.12 0.40 19.45
N GLY A 103 -31.84 0.23 19.12
CA GLY A 103 -31.34 0.08 17.74
C GLY A 103 -31.23 1.40 16.96
N GLN A 104 -31.61 2.53 17.56
CA GLN A 104 -31.46 3.83 16.90
C GLN A 104 -29.99 4.28 16.95
N MET A 105 -29.45 4.65 15.77
CA MET A 105 -28.12 5.24 15.62
C MET A 105 -28.25 6.77 15.54
N GLN A 106 -27.61 7.46 16.47
CA GLN A 106 -27.52 8.92 16.46
C GLN A 106 -26.08 9.33 16.20
N CYS A 107 -25.85 10.10 15.14
CA CYS A 107 -24.53 10.58 14.77
C CYS A 107 -24.42 12.09 15.01
N LYS A 108 -23.32 12.50 15.63
CA LYS A 108 -22.98 13.89 15.86
C LYS A 108 -21.61 14.20 15.23
N VAL A 109 -21.57 15.25 14.42
CA VAL A 109 -20.31 15.81 13.89
C VAL A 109 -19.58 16.52 15.03
N TYR A 110 -18.25 16.45 15.03
CA TYR A 110 -17.45 17.13 16.06
C TYR A 110 -17.55 18.64 15.93
N ASP A 111 -17.89 19.29 17.02
CA ASP A 111 -18.06 20.76 17.08
C ASP A 111 -16.71 21.49 17.00
N SER A 112 -15.60 20.83 17.38
CA SER A 112 -14.25 21.35 17.36
C SER A 112 -13.25 20.30 16.94
N LEU A 113 -12.20 20.70 16.22
CA LEU A 113 -11.06 19.85 15.88
C LEU A 113 -10.32 19.35 17.11
N LEU A 114 -10.31 20.16 18.19
CA LEU A 114 -9.64 19.85 19.45
C LEU A 114 -10.41 18.84 20.32
N ALA A 115 -11.70 18.61 20.03
CA ALA A 115 -12.50 17.61 20.72
C ALA A 115 -12.14 16.17 20.34
N LEU A 116 -11.39 16.01 19.24
CA LEU A 116 -10.95 14.71 18.74
C LEU A 116 -9.64 14.28 19.45
N PRO A 117 -9.47 13.00 19.83
CA PRO A 117 -8.18 12.50 20.32
C PRO A 117 -7.05 12.76 19.32
N THR A 118 -5.86 13.06 19.83
CA THR A 118 -4.70 13.47 19.00
C THR A 118 -4.32 12.47 17.92
N ASP A 119 -4.49 11.18 18.18
CA ASP A 119 -4.25 10.10 17.23
C ASP A 119 -5.23 10.13 16.04
N LEU A 120 -6.52 10.42 16.28
CA LEU A 120 -7.51 10.59 15.24
C LEU A 120 -7.37 11.93 14.49
N GLN A 121 -6.89 12.99 15.15
CA GLN A 121 -6.55 14.25 14.46
C GLN A 121 -5.44 14.03 13.45
N ALA A 122 -4.36 13.35 13.85
CA ALA A 122 -3.25 13.01 12.96
C ALA A 122 -3.72 12.09 11.82
N ALA A 123 -4.53 11.08 12.14
CA ALA A 123 -5.10 10.17 11.15
C ALA A 123 -5.96 10.92 10.12
N ARG A 124 -6.80 11.88 10.55
CA ARG A 124 -7.61 12.71 9.65
C ARG A 124 -6.75 13.49 8.66
N ALA A 125 -5.71 14.18 9.14
CA ALA A 125 -4.82 14.96 8.30
C ALA A 125 -4.09 14.06 7.28
N MET A 126 -3.50 12.95 7.73
CA MET A 126 -2.76 12.02 6.89
C MET A 126 -3.66 11.32 5.85
N THR A 127 -4.91 10.96 6.22
CA THR A 127 -5.87 10.36 5.27
C THR A 127 -6.19 11.32 4.13
N VAL A 128 -6.44 12.60 4.43
CA VAL A 128 -6.71 13.62 3.41
C VAL A 128 -5.52 13.76 2.46
N ILE A 129 -4.29 13.83 3.00
CA ILE A 129 -3.07 13.92 2.18
C ILE A 129 -2.92 12.67 1.31
N ALA A 130 -3.18 11.46 1.86
CA ALA A 130 -3.12 10.22 1.10
C ALA A 130 -4.13 10.19 -0.06
N ILE A 131 -5.37 10.66 0.16
CA ILE A 131 -6.39 10.79 -0.89
C ILE A 131 -5.92 11.73 -2.00
N LEU A 132 -5.34 12.87 -1.66
CA LEU A 132 -4.81 13.83 -2.65
C LEU A 132 -3.65 13.22 -3.45
N PHE A 133 -2.70 12.55 -2.80
CA PHE A 133 -1.59 11.88 -3.50
C PHE A 133 -2.08 10.79 -4.44
N SER A 134 -3.06 9.98 -4.04
CA SER A 134 -3.67 8.99 -4.91
C SER A 134 -4.38 9.63 -6.10
N LEU A 135 -5.09 10.74 -5.89
CA LEU A 135 -5.76 11.48 -6.95
C LEU A 135 -4.75 11.99 -7.99
N PHE A 136 -3.64 12.61 -7.55
CA PHE A 136 -2.56 13.00 -8.44
C PHE A 136 -1.95 11.80 -9.18
N GLY A 137 -1.77 10.68 -8.51
CA GLY A 137 -1.32 9.43 -9.12
C GLY A 137 -2.27 8.95 -10.22
N ILE A 138 -3.59 9.01 -10.00
CA ILE A 138 -4.61 8.66 -11.01
C ILE A 138 -4.52 9.58 -12.22
N LEU A 139 -4.47 10.89 -12.00
CA LEU A 139 -4.36 11.87 -13.11
C LEU A 139 -3.11 11.62 -13.95
N LEU A 140 -1.96 11.42 -13.31
CA LEU A 140 -0.71 11.09 -14.00
C LEU A 140 -0.78 9.75 -14.72
N SER A 141 -1.43 8.73 -14.14
CA SER A 141 -1.58 7.40 -14.77
C SER A 141 -2.44 7.44 -16.02
N VAL A 142 -3.48 8.30 -16.05
CA VAL A 142 -4.30 8.54 -17.24
C VAL A 142 -3.46 9.19 -18.34
N VAL A 143 -2.69 10.24 -18.02
CA VAL A 143 -1.83 10.94 -18.99
C VAL A 143 -0.70 10.05 -19.49
N GLY A 144 -0.07 9.26 -18.61
CA GLY A 144 1.04 8.34 -18.91
C GLY A 144 0.60 7.00 -19.51
N GLY A 145 -0.70 6.73 -19.57
CA GLY A 145 -1.26 5.47 -20.07
C GLY A 145 -0.93 5.21 -21.54
N LYS A 146 -0.67 3.94 -21.89
CA LYS A 146 -0.40 3.54 -23.27
C LYS A 146 -1.59 3.76 -24.22
N CYS A 147 -2.80 3.80 -23.66
CA CYS A 147 -4.03 4.03 -24.43
C CYS A 147 -4.31 5.51 -24.72
N THR A 148 -3.55 6.44 -24.11
CA THR A 148 -3.79 7.89 -24.26
C THR A 148 -2.82 8.48 -25.28
N THR A 149 -3.34 9.27 -26.20
CA THR A 149 -2.57 9.93 -27.27
C THR A 149 -1.92 11.26 -26.83
N CYS A 150 -2.12 11.67 -25.57
CA CYS A 150 -1.64 12.97 -25.05
C CYS A 150 -0.12 13.18 -25.16
N ILE A 151 0.67 12.10 -25.07
CA ILE A 151 2.13 12.17 -25.18
C ILE A 151 2.57 11.25 -26.31
N GLY A 152 3.22 11.78 -27.35
CA GLY A 152 3.71 11.01 -28.50
C GLY A 152 4.98 10.20 -28.24
N ASP A 153 5.80 10.65 -27.30
CA ASP A 153 7.10 10.03 -27.00
C ASP A 153 6.94 8.89 -25.98
N LYS A 154 7.36 7.68 -26.38
CA LYS A 154 7.32 6.46 -25.56
C LYS A 154 8.15 6.58 -24.27
N GLY A 155 9.28 7.28 -24.33
CA GLY A 155 10.15 7.50 -23.18
C GLY A 155 9.53 8.44 -22.14
N ALA A 156 8.82 9.47 -22.58
CA ALA A 156 8.09 10.39 -21.70
C ALA A 156 6.92 9.68 -21.01
N LYS A 157 6.14 8.86 -21.73
CA LYS A 157 5.06 8.04 -21.14
C LYS A 157 5.54 7.15 -20.01
N ALA A 158 6.65 6.46 -20.20
CA ALA A 158 7.22 5.58 -19.17
C ALA A 158 7.62 6.37 -17.91
N ARG A 159 8.20 7.57 -18.06
CA ARG A 159 8.55 8.43 -16.92
C ARG A 159 7.31 8.87 -16.14
N VAL A 160 6.26 9.30 -16.84
CA VAL A 160 4.99 9.71 -16.21
C VAL A 160 4.34 8.55 -15.48
N ALA A 161 4.34 7.34 -16.05
CA ALA A 161 3.82 6.15 -15.40
C ALA A 161 4.58 5.78 -14.12
N ILE A 162 5.92 5.91 -14.14
CA ILE A 162 6.76 5.67 -12.95
C ILE A 162 6.45 6.72 -11.88
N THR A 163 6.32 7.99 -12.25
CA THR A 163 5.96 9.07 -11.32
C THR A 163 4.60 8.80 -10.69
N ALA A 164 3.60 8.37 -11.46
CA ALA A 164 2.29 7.95 -10.93
C ALA A 164 2.44 6.80 -9.93
N GLY A 165 3.27 5.80 -10.24
CA GLY A 165 3.57 4.68 -9.33
C GLY A 165 4.17 5.14 -8.00
N ILE A 166 5.07 6.13 -8.02
CA ILE A 166 5.65 6.71 -6.80
C ILE A 166 4.57 7.40 -5.95
N PHE A 167 3.66 8.17 -6.57
CA PHE A 167 2.55 8.81 -5.85
C PHE A 167 1.63 7.80 -5.19
N PHE A 168 1.27 6.70 -5.87
CA PHE A 168 0.46 5.63 -5.27
C PHE A 168 1.19 4.92 -4.14
N PHE A 169 2.48 4.66 -4.29
CA PHE A 169 3.30 4.04 -3.25
C PHE A 169 3.39 4.90 -2.00
N LEU A 170 3.65 6.21 -2.16
CA LEU A 170 3.67 7.18 -1.05
C LEU A 170 2.30 7.27 -0.37
N SER A 171 1.21 7.32 -1.15
CA SER A 171 -0.14 7.33 -0.61
C SER A 171 -0.45 6.05 0.19
N GLY A 172 -0.09 4.87 -0.34
CA GLY A 172 -0.25 3.60 0.36
C GLY A 172 0.53 3.53 1.66
N ALA A 173 1.78 4.02 1.67
CA ALA A 173 2.61 4.10 2.88
C ALA A 173 1.99 5.05 3.93
N LEU A 174 1.53 6.23 3.51
CA LEU A 174 0.82 7.16 4.39
C LEU A 174 -0.46 6.54 4.95
N CYS A 175 -1.26 5.89 4.13
CA CYS A 175 -2.48 5.20 4.56
C CYS A 175 -2.17 4.11 5.59
N LEU A 176 -1.11 3.32 5.37
CA LEU A 176 -0.67 2.29 6.31
C LEU A 176 -0.30 2.87 7.67
N VAL A 177 0.48 3.95 7.70
CA VAL A 177 0.84 4.65 8.93
C VAL A 177 -0.41 5.20 9.61
N THR A 178 -1.31 5.81 8.84
CA THR A 178 -2.56 6.41 9.32
C THR A 178 -3.44 5.43 10.10
N VAL A 179 -3.58 4.20 9.61
CA VAL A 179 -4.41 3.17 10.29
C VAL A 179 -3.64 2.49 11.41
N SER A 180 -2.32 2.40 11.32
CA SER A 180 -1.49 1.72 12.32
C SER A 180 -1.32 2.54 13.61
N LEU A 181 -1.32 3.88 13.54
CA LEU A 181 -1.21 4.73 14.73
C LEU A 181 -2.39 4.56 15.69
N PRO A 182 -3.67 4.73 15.27
CA PRO A 182 -4.81 4.50 16.15
C PRO A 182 -4.90 3.05 16.62
N ALA A 183 -4.56 2.07 15.75
CA ALA A 183 -4.53 0.66 16.13
C ALA A 183 -3.56 0.39 17.28
N ASN A 184 -2.35 0.96 17.23
CA ASN A 184 -1.36 0.82 18.31
C ASN A 184 -1.84 1.45 19.62
N THR A 185 -2.50 2.61 19.56
CA THR A 185 -3.09 3.27 20.74
C THR A 185 -4.19 2.40 21.35
N ILE A 186 -5.10 1.89 20.53
CA ILE A 186 -6.17 1.00 20.99
C ILE A 186 -5.63 -0.24 21.68
N ILE A 187 -4.60 -0.89 21.09
CA ILE A 187 -3.98 -2.08 21.65
C ILE A 187 -3.31 -1.76 23.00
N LYS A 188 -2.58 -0.65 23.08
CA LYS A 188 -1.96 -0.23 24.35
C LYS A 188 -2.98 0.06 25.44
N ASP A 189 -4.05 0.75 25.11
CA ASP A 189 -5.13 1.06 26.06
C ASP A 189 -5.84 -0.21 26.53
N PHE A 190 -6.01 -1.20 25.64
CA PHE A 190 -6.66 -2.47 25.97
C PHE A 190 -5.87 -3.30 26.98
N TYR A 191 -4.54 -3.34 26.87
CA TYR A 191 -3.66 -4.07 27.80
C TYR A 191 -3.27 -3.27 29.04
N ASN A 192 -3.63 -1.99 29.14
CA ASN A 192 -3.29 -1.17 30.29
C ASN A 192 -4.26 -1.46 31.45
N PRO A 193 -3.77 -1.98 32.59
CA PRO A 193 -4.63 -2.33 33.73
C PRO A 193 -5.22 -1.07 34.44
N VAL A 194 -4.69 0.11 34.17
CA VAL A 194 -5.16 1.37 34.75
C VAL A 194 -6.44 1.87 34.08
N VAL A 195 -6.67 1.45 32.81
CA VAL A 195 -7.86 1.87 32.06
C VAL A 195 -9.06 1.04 32.49
N PRO A 196 -10.14 1.67 32.99
CA PRO A 196 -11.37 0.98 33.37
C PRO A 196 -11.97 0.23 32.16
N ASP A 197 -12.57 -0.93 32.40
CA ASP A 197 -13.18 -1.75 31.32
C ASP A 197 -14.22 -0.99 30.51
N SER A 198 -14.92 -0.03 31.12
CA SER A 198 -15.89 0.83 30.45
C SER A 198 -15.29 1.81 29.44
N GLN A 199 -14.00 2.05 29.47
CA GLN A 199 -13.30 2.94 28.56
C GLN A 199 -12.43 2.19 27.53
N ARG A 200 -12.36 0.86 27.62
CA ARG A 200 -11.64 0.04 26.65
C ARG A 200 -12.31 0.14 25.30
N ARG A 201 -11.47 0.29 24.28
CA ARG A 201 -11.89 0.43 22.89
C ARG A 201 -11.44 -0.77 22.09
N GLU A 202 -12.22 -1.11 21.06
CA GLU A 202 -11.91 -2.17 20.10
C GLU A 202 -11.55 -1.58 18.74
N LEU A 203 -10.86 -2.39 17.94
CA LEU A 203 -10.47 -2.03 16.57
C LEU A 203 -11.72 -1.94 15.68
N GLY A 204 -11.97 -0.79 15.10
CA GLY A 204 -13.08 -0.58 14.19
C GLY A 204 -12.83 -1.19 12.80
N ALA A 205 -13.91 -1.46 12.07
CA ALA A 205 -13.85 -2.04 10.72
C ALA A 205 -13.02 -1.21 9.73
N CYS A 206 -12.98 0.11 9.89
CA CYS A 206 -12.19 1.01 9.04
C CYS A 206 -10.69 0.71 9.08
N LEU A 207 -10.15 0.21 10.19
CA LEU A 207 -8.73 -0.13 10.29
C LEU A 207 -8.39 -1.34 9.40
N TYR A 208 -9.25 -2.36 9.37
CA TYR A 208 -9.07 -3.53 8.52
C TYR A 208 -9.19 -3.18 7.03
N VAL A 209 -10.20 -2.40 6.68
CA VAL A 209 -10.37 -1.88 5.30
C VAL A 209 -9.19 -1.00 4.91
N GLY A 210 -8.68 -0.19 5.83
CA GLY A 210 -7.53 0.68 5.60
C GLY A 210 -6.24 -0.09 5.35
N TRP A 211 -5.98 -1.18 6.07
CA TRP A 211 -4.84 -2.07 5.77
C TRP A 211 -4.97 -2.72 4.40
N GLY A 212 -6.17 -3.18 4.03
CA GLY A 212 -6.44 -3.70 2.68
C GLY A 212 -6.22 -2.65 1.59
N ALA A 213 -6.78 -1.45 1.77
CA ALA A 213 -6.63 -0.33 0.83
C ALA A 213 -5.16 0.10 0.67
N SER A 214 -4.41 0.18 1.78
CA SER A 214 -2.97 0.51 1.74
C SER A 214 -2.17 -0.55 0.98
N GLY A 215 -2.47 -1.84 1.20
CA GLY A 215 -1.86 -2.95 0.45
C GLY A 215 -2.11 -2.85 -1.05
N LEU A 216 -3.36 -2.56 -1.45
CA LEU A 216 -3.73 -2.37 -2.86
C LEU A 216 -2.99 -1.19 -3.50
N LEU A 217 -2.86 -0.06 -2.79
CA LEU A 217 -2.11 1.12 -3.25
C LEU A 217 -0.62 0.82 -3.39
N LEU A 218 -0.01 0.13 -2.43
CA LEU A 218 1.40 -0.25 -2.46
C LEU A 218 1.70 -1.19 -3.62
N ILE A 219 0.88 -2.24 -3.81
CA ILE A 219 1.05 -3.21 -4.90
C ILE A 219 0.82 -2.51 -6.25
N GLY A 220 -0.27 -1.74 -6.40
CA GLY A 220 -0.56 -0.98 -7.62
C GLY A 220 0.55 0.00 -7.97
N GLY A 221 1.06 0.75 -6.98
CA GLY A 221 2.18 1.67 -7.14
C GLY A 221 3.49 0.96 -7.51
N ALA A 222 3.79 -0.18 -6.89
CA ALA A 222 4.96 -0.99 -7.20
C ALA A 222 4.90 -1.54 -8.64
N LEU A 223 3.75 -2.08 -9.07
CA LEU A 223 3.56 -2.58 -10.43
C LEU A 223 3.76 -1.49 -11.49
N LEU A 224 3.31 -0.27 -11.22
CA LEU A 224 3.52 0.88 -12.11
C LEU A 224 4.96 1.39 -12.06
N GLY A 225 5.56 1.46 -10.88
CA GLY A 225 6.93 1.92 -10.67
C GLY A 225 8.00 1.00 -11.25
N CYS A 226 7.75 -0.32 -11.26
CA CYS A 226 8.66 -1.32 -11.84
C CYS A 226 8.69 -1.33 -13.38
N GLN A 227 7.88 -0.51 -14.05
CA GLN A 227 7.93 -0.35 -15.50
C GLN A 227 9.16 0.46 -15.92
N CYS A 228 10.34 -0.16 -15.85
CA CYS A 228 11.56 0.45 -16.36
C CYS A 228 11.38 0.87 -17.83
N PRO A 229 11.67 2.13 -18.20
CA PRO A 229 11.72 2.50 -19.61
C PRO A 229 12.76 1.58 -20.26
N SER A 230 12.37 0.82 -21.27
CA SER A 230 13.31 0.12 -22.14
C SER A 230 14.29 1.17 -22.61
N ARG A 231 15.56 1.04 -22.21
CA ARG A 231 16.66 1.85 -22.72
C ARG A 231 16.80 1.41 -24.17
N GLU A 232 15.95 1.98 -25.02
CA GLU A 232 16.09 1.89 -26.45
C GLU A 232 17.47 2.52 -26.71
N ASN A 233 18.46 1.66 -26.93
CA ASN A 233 19.75 2.09 -27.38
C ASN A 233 19.45 2.95 -28.61
N ARG A 234 19.58 4.26 -28.44
CA ARG A 234 19.54 5.19 -29.54
C ARG A 234 20.78 4.84 -30.38
N TYR A 235 20.62 3.79 -31.21
CA TYR A 235 21.57 3.48 -32.26
C TYR A 235 21.53 4.71 -33.17
N ASN A 236 22.43 5.64 -32.91
CA ASN A 236 22.77 6.68 -33.86
C ASN A 236 23.46 5.96 -35.04
N GLY A 237 22.66 5.31 -35.87
CA GLY A 237 23.11 4.90 -37.17
C GLY A 237 23.67 6.14 -37.87
N PRO A 238 24.83 6.04 -38.52
CA PRO A 238 25.40 7.15 -39.23
C PRO A 238 24.35 7.69 -40.20
N LYS A 239 23.99 8.99 -40.03
CA LYS A 239 23.14 9.68 -41.00
C LYS A 239 23.84 9.63 -42.34
N TYR A 240 23.44 8.72 -43.22
CA TYR A 240 23.85 8.67 -44.59
C TYR A 240 23.28 9.96 -45.24
N SER A 241 24.09 10.99 -45.33
CA SER A 241 23.78 12.17 -46.14
C SER A 241 24.01 11.77 -47.60
N PRO A 242 22.98 11.72 -48.45
CA PRO A 242 23.20 11.48 -49.87
C PRO A 242 23.99 12.65 -50.41
N LYS A 243 25.22 12.35 -50.85
CA LYS A 243 26.08 13.31 -51.56
C LYS A 243 25.37 13.65 -52.85
N SER A 244 24.88 14.88 -52.99
CA SER A 244 24.29 15.39 -54.22
C SER A 244 25.41 15.43 -55.29
N THR A 245 25.34 14.56 -56.25
CA THR A 245 26.08 14.62 -57.49
C THR A 245 25.50 15.75 -58.32
N SER A 246 26.22 16.87 -58.42
CA SER A 246 25.89 17.91 -59.38
C SER A 246 26.08 17.38 -60.81
N PRO A 247 25.14 17.63 -61.71
CA PRO A 247 25.31 17.22 -63.11
C PRO A 247 26.38 18.12 -63.77
N THR A 248 27.40 17.45 -64.27
CA THR A 248 28.42 18.07 -65.17
C THR A 248 27.72 18.55 -66.44
N LYS A 249 27.74 19.86 -66.68
CA LYS A 249 27.34 20.41 -67.97
C LYS A 249 28.41 20.10 -68.98
N GLU A 250 28.09 19.27 -69.91
CA GLU A 250 28.86 19.05 -71.13
C GLU A 250 28.50 20.19 -72.08
N PHE A 251 29.50 20.98 -72.50
CA PHE A 251 29.39 21.95 -73.58
C PHE A 251 29.94 21.30 -74.84
N VAL A 252 29.13 21.24 -75.90
CA VAL A 252 29.52 21.11 -77.28
C VAL A 252 29.40 22.45 -77.97
#